data_73e434c40a597f8313a41691c2e63d03
#
_entry.id   73e434c40a597f8313a41691c2e63d03
#
_cell.length_a   1.000
_cell.length_b   1.000
_cell.length_c   1.000
_cell.angle_alpha   90.00
_cell.angle_beta   90.00
_cell.angle_gamma   90.00
#
_symmetry.space_group_name_H-M   'P 1'
#
loop_
_entity.id
_entity.type
_entity.pdbx_description
1 polymer ?
#
loop_
_entity_poly.entity_id
_entity_poly.type
_entity_poly.pdbx_seq_one_letter_code
_entity_poly.pdbx_strand_id
1 'polypeptide(L)'
;MIDRKLQEVAIDLLSTADLLFTDSSHVSKINSDVNYEILEIIPKLKVGSLVHWHDIVIPTDYWKEWIDDGNMFWNESYMVHSFMLFNQSFKTIWAARYMQLNYFNKMQQIFPYLQSNHHLMSFWIERIK
;
A
#
# COMPACT_ATOMS: atom_id res chain seq x y z
N MET A 1 -9.22 -11.64 -17.72
CA MET A 1 -8.39 -11.77 -16.50
C MET A 1 -7.11 -12.48 -16.91
N ILE A 2 -5.95 -11.95 -16.57
CA ILE A 2 -4.65 -12.57 -16.89
C ILE A 2 -4.25 -13.38 -15.65
N ASP A 3 -4.30 -14.70 -15.73
CA ASP A 3 -3.85 -15.61 -14.68
C ASP A 3 -2.35 -15.90 -14.88
N ARG A 4 -1.51 -15.00 -14.39
CA ARG A 4 -0.04 -15.09 -14.47
C ARG A 4 0.58 -14.49 -13.21
N LYS A 5 1.78 -14.96 -12.87
CA LYS A 5 2.59 -14.27 -11.86
C LYS A 5 2.86 -12.84 -12.30
N LEU A 6 2.88 -11.91 -11.36
CA LEU A 6 3.10 -10.49 -11.65
C LEU A 6 4.40 -10.26 -12.47
N GLN A 7 5.47 -11.00 -12.14
CA GLN A 7 6.75 -10.95 -12.83
C GLN A 7 6.71 -11.40 -14.31
N GLU A 8 5.64 -12.08 -14.70
CA GLU A 8 5.41 -12.54 -16.09
C GLU A 8 4.61 -11.52 -16.92
N VAL A 9 4.09 -10.47 -16.29
CA VAL A 9 3.38 -9.38 -16.97
C VAL A 9 4.39 -8.38 -17.49
N ALA A 10 4.25 -7.98 -18.76
CA ALA A 10 5.15 -7.01 -19.36
C ALA A 10 5.13 -5.69 -18.59
N ILE A 11 6.27 -5.27 -18.08
CA ILE A 11 6.42 -4.06 -17.28
C ILE A 11 6.00 -2.80 -18.04
N ASP A 12 6.20 -2.79 -19.36
CA ASP A 12 5.79 -1.69 -20.24
C ASP A 12 4.26 -1.50 -20.23
N LEU A 13 3.50 -2.60 -20.13
CA LEU A 13 2.05 -2.52 -19.98
C LEU A 13 1.66 -1.93 -18.64
N LEU A 14 2.31 -2.39 -17.56
CA LEU A 14 2.04 -1.92 -16.20
C LEU A 14 2.42 -0.44 -16.03
N SER A 15 3.50 0.00 -16.66
CA SER A 15 3.98 1.39 -16.57
C SER A 15 2.98 2.41 -17.15
N THR A 16 2.06 2.00 -18.01
CA THR A 16 1.02 2.86 -18.61
C THR A 16 -0.26 2.95 -17.78
N ALA A 17 -0.36 2.21 -16.67
CA ALA A 17 -1.53 2.18 -15.83
C ALA A 17 -1.85 3.55 -15.22
N ASP A 18 -3.13 3.94 -15.20
CA ASP A 18 -3.61 5.12 -14.47
C ASP A 18 -3.75 4.82 -12.98
N LEU A 19 -4.06 3.58 -12.64
CA LEU A 19 -4.22 3.07 -11.29
C LEU A 19 -3.59 1.69 -11.18
N LEU A 20 -2.67 1.55 -10.22
CA LEU A 20 -2.17 0.27 -9.74
C LEU A 20 -2.80 -0.04 -8.39
N PHE A 21 -3.58 -1.11 -8.32
CA PHE A 21 -4.12 -1.64 -7.07
C PHE A 21 -3.32 -2.87 -6.69
N THR A 22 -2.71 -2.86 -5.50
CA THR A 22 -1.93 -3.97 -4.99
C THR A 22 -2.59 -4.58 -3.76
N ASP A 23 -2.67 -5.90 -3.76
CA ASP A 23 -3.09 -6.77 -2.66
C ASP A 23 -2.21 -8.03 -2.77
N SER A 24 -0.99 -7.89 -2.29
CA SER A 24 0.12 -8.81 -2.55
C SER A 24 0.24 -9.91 -1.47
N SER A 25 1.36 -10.63 -1.45
CA SER A 25 1.66 -11.59 -0.38
C SER A 25 2.01 -10.92 0.96
N HIS A 26 2.14 -9.60 1.01
CA HIS A 26 2.54 -8.75 2.14
C HIS A 26 3.91 -9.09 2.75
N VAL A 27 4.70 -9.92 2.06
CA VAL A 27 6.03 -10.35 2.55
C VAL A 27 7.12 -10.04 1.53
N SER A 28 7.95 -9.05 1.87
CA SER A 28 9.21 -8.78 1.15
C SER A 28 10.21 -9.88 1.46
N LYS A 29 10.54 -10.66 0.45
CA LYS A 29 11.53 -11.75 0.48
C LYS A 29 12.12 -11.97 -0.92
N ILE A 30 13.10 -12.86 -1.04
CA ILE A 30 13.68 -13.20 -2.33
C ILE A 30 12.59 -13.62 -3.32
N ASN A 31 12.55 -12.95 -4.49
CA ASN A 31 11.61 -13.22 -5.58
C ASN A 31 10.12 -13.04 -5.19
N SER A 32 9.81 -12.12 -4.25
CA SER A 32 8.42 -11.82 -3.90
C SER A 32 7.79 -10.81 -4.87
N ASP A 33 6.47 -10.86 -4.94
CA ASP A 33 5.61 -9.87 -5.60
C ASP A 33 5.83 -8.47 -5.00
N VAL A 34 5.84 -8.34 -3.67
CA VAL A 34 6.10 -7.07 -2.95
C VAL A 34 7.37 -6.38 -3.45
N ASN A 35 8.48 -7.14 -3.56
CA ASN A 35 9.74 -6.57 -4.05
C ASN A 35 9.62 -6.13 -5.51
N TYR A 36 8.96 -6.93 -6.34
CA TYR A 36 8.79 -6.61 -7.75
C TYR A 36 7.91 -5.38 -7.96
N GLU A 37 6.83 -5.26 -7.21
CA GLU A 37 5.94 -4.10 -7.24
C GLU A 37 6.69 -2.81 -6.85
N ILE A 38 7.35 -2.82 -5.69
CA ILE A 38 7.94 -1.62 -5.10
C ILE A 38 9.23 -1.21 -5.82
N LEU A 39 10.05 -2.18 -6.26
CA LEU A 39 11.36 -1.90 -6.82
C LEU A 39 11.37 -1.80 -8.35
N GLU A 40 10.44 -2.48 -9.04
CA GLU A 40 10.46 -2.57 -10.49
C GLU A 40 9.28 -1.89 -11.18
N ILE A 41 8.05 -2.04 -10.66
CA ILE A 41 6.84 -1.52 -11.32
C ILE A 41 6.61 -0.06 -10.94
N ILE A 42 6.46 0.22 -9.64
CA ILE A 42 6.04 1.55 -9.17
C ILE A 42 6.98 2.66 -9.62
N PRO A 43 8.32 2.50 -9.61
CA PRO A 43 9.23 3.51 -10.11
C PRO A 43 9.11 3.81 -11.62
N LYS A 44 8.44 2.94 -12.38
CA LYS A 44 8.26 3.09 -13.84
C LYS A 44 6.87 3.55 -14.24
N LEU A 45 5.93 3.69 -13.31
CA LEU A 45 4.60 4.21 -13.61
C LEU A 45 4.70 5.62 -14.21
N LYS A 46 3.78 6.00 -15.07
CA LYS A 46 3.73 7.36 -15.63
C LYS A 46 3.36 8.40 -14.57
N VAL A 47 3.75 9.64 -14.78
CA VAL A 47 3.32 10.78 -13.95
C VAL A 47 1.79 10.89 -13.97
N GLY A 48 1.19 11.10 -12.80
CA GLY A 48 -0.26 11.12 -12.58
C GLY A 48 -0.85 9.75 -12.23
N SER A 49 -0.07 8.66 -12.30
CA SER A 49 -0.55 7.35 -11.84
C SER A 49 -0.82 7.35 -10.35
N LEU A 50 -1.92 6.69 -9.97
CA LEU A 50 -2.26 6.39 -8.59
C LEU A 50 -1.80 4.99 -8.23
N VAL A 51 -1.33 4.81 -7.01
CA VAL A 51 -1.05 3.49 -6.43
C VAL A 51 -1.85 3.34 -5.16
N HIS A 52 -2.56 2.24 -5.05
CA HIS A 52 -3.24 1.79 -3.84
C HIS A 52 -2.60 0.53 -3.32
N TRP A 53 -2.24 0.52 -2.05
CA TRP A 53 -1.91 -0.68 -1.31
C TRP A 53 -3.02 -1.03 -0.33
N HIS A 54 -3.44 -2.28 -0.34
CA HIS A 54 -4.21 -2.89 0.72
C HIS A 54 -3.28 -3.25 1.90
N ASP A 55 -3.80 -3.31 3.10
CA ASP A 55 -3.11 -3.79 4.32
C ASP A 55 -1.83 -3.03 4.74
N ILE A 56 -1.74 -1.73 4.39
CA ILE A 56 -0.68 -0.85 4.85
C ILE A 56 -1.14 -0.06 6.07
N VAL A 57 -0.38 -0.17 7.17
CA VAL A 57 -0.76 0.34 8.50
C VAL A 57 -0.01 1.61 8.92
N ILE A 58 0.73 2.25 8.03
CA ILE A 58 1.46 3.50 8.30
C ILE A 58 0.52 4.55 8.92
N PRO A 59 0.92 5.18 10.04
CA PRO A 59 2.26 5.24 10.66
C PRO A 59 2.48 4.27 11.84
N THR A 60 1.63 3.27 12.02
CA THR A 60 1.77 2.30 13.11
C THR A 60 2.47 1.04 12.66
N ASP A 61 2.73 0.17 13.61
CA ASP A 61 3.12 -1.20 13.38
C ASP A 61 1.89 -2.09 13.15
N TYR A 62 2.11 -3.33 12.67
CA TYR A 62 1.07 -4.34 12.61
C TYR A 62 0.56 -4.70 14.01
N TRP A 63 -0.68 -5.14 14.09
CA TRP A 63 -1.29 -5.51 15.37
C TRP A 63 -0.67 -6.80 15.92
N LYS A 64 -0.44 -6.78 17.23
CA LYS A 64 0.16 -7.92 17.93
C LYS A 64 -0.61 -9.23 17.74
N GLU A 65 -1.93 -9.14 17.70
CA GLU A 65 -2.85 -10.26 17.49
C GLU A 65 -2.63 -10.95 16.13
N TRP A 66 -2.21 -10.19 15.13
CA TRP A 66 -1.91 -10.75 13.80
C TRP A 66 -0.66 -11.62 13.83
N ILE A 67 0.30 -11.28 14.67
CA ILE A 67 1.53 -12.02 14.85
C ILE A 67 1.29 -13.23 15.75
N ASP A 68 0.70 -13.01 16.93
CA ASP A 68 0.55 -14.03 17.97
C ASP A 68 -0.49 -15.10 17.60
N ASP A 69 -1.63 -14.68 17.06
CA ASP A 69 -2.76 -15.57 16.78
C ASP A 69 -2.85 -15.94 15.29
N GLY A 70 -2.51 -14.99 14.40
CA GLY A 70 -2.64 -15.14 12.95
C GLY A 70 -1.38 -15.68 12.26
N ASN A 71 -0.22 -15.69 12.90
CA ASN A 71 1.07 -16.00 12.29
C ASN A 71 1.37 -15.15 11.03
N MET A 72 0.87 -13.91 10.99
CA MET A 72 1.03 -12.98 9.87
C MET A 72 2.32 -12.16 10.06
N PHE A 73 3.44 -12.69 9.59
CA PHE A 73 4.75 -12.03 9.67
C PHE A 73 4.96 -11.09 8.47
N TRP A 74 4.01 -10.17 8.26
CA TRP A 74 4.02 -9.23 7.17
C TRP A 74 5.05 -8.12 7.40
N ASN A 75 5.64 -7.64 6.32
CA ASN A 75 6.65 -6.58 6.37
C ASN A 75 6.52 -5.55 5.22
N GLU A 76 5.47 -5.65 4.42
CA GLU A 76 5.23 -4.76 3.28
C GLU A 76 5.09 -3.30 3.72
N SER A 77 4.41 -3.02 4.86
CA SER A 77 4.31 -1.66 5.39
C SER A 77 5.67 -1.00 5.60
N TYR A 78 6.68 -1.75 6.04
CA TYR A 78 8.04 -1.21 6.21
C TYR A 78 8.70 -0.91 4.87
N MET A 79 8.46 -1.74 3.84
CA MET A 79 8.95 -1.51 2.49
C MET A 79 8.31 -0.26 1.87
N VAL A 80 6.98 -0.12 1.99
CA VAL A 80 6.24 1.07 1.53
C VAL A 80 6.71 2.31 2.30
N HIS A 81 6.87 2.22 3.61
CA HIS A 81 7.37 3.34 4.42
C HIS A 81 8.78 3.74 3.97
N SER A 82 9.68 2.78 3.80
CA SER A 82 11.04 3.03 3.33
C SER A 82 11.07 3.64 1.93
N PHE A 83 10.21 3.17 1.03
CA PHE A 83 10.05 3.73 -0.31
C PHE A 83 9.60 5.20 -0.29
N MET A 84 8.73 5.56 0.65
CA MET A 84 8.23 6.93 0.79
C MET A 84 9.20 7.88 1.49
N LEU A 85 10.13 7.35 2.31
CA LEU A 85 11.14 8.18 2.99
C LEU A 85 12.05 8.88 1.95
N PHE A 86 12.12 10.21 2.04
CA PHE A 86 12.91 11.05 1.14
C PHE A 86 12.54 10.96 -0.35
N ASN A 87 11.45 10.27 -0.71
CA ASN A 87 10.98 10.16 -2.07
C ASN A 87 10.22 11.43 -2.50
N GLN A 88 10.75 12.15 -3.48
CA GLN A 88 10.15 13.37 -4.01
C GLN A 88 9.36 13.15 -5.31
N SER A 89 9.33 11.92 -5.81
CA SER A 89 8.59 11.57 -7.04
C SER A 89 7.17 11.12 -6.79
N PHE A 90 6.84 10.86 -5.52
CA PHE A 90 5.51 10.44 -5.10
C PHE A 90 5.04 11.28 -3.92
N LYS A 91 3.73 11.49 -3.84
CA LYS A 91 3.08 12.12 -2.68
C LYS A 91 2.00 11.20 -2.13
N THR A 92 1.87 11.13 -0.81
CA THR A 92 0.74 10.48 -0.14
C THR A 92 -0.52 11.33 -0.36
N ILE A 93 -1.59 10.70 -0.85
CA ILE A 93 -2.91 11.33 -0.99
C ILE A 93 -3.91 10.81 0.04
N TRP A 94 -3.70 9.60 0.55
CA TRP A 94 -4.51 9.02 1.60
C TRP A 94 -3.73 7.97 2.40
N ALA A 95 -3.81 8.04 3.72
CA ALA A 95 -3.28 7.05 4.65
C ALA A 95 -4.37 6.76 5.69
N ALA A 96 -5.15 5.70 5.48
CA ALA A 96 -6.36 5.45 6.25
C ALA A 96 -6.09 5.30 7.75
N ARG A 97 -4.99 4.63 8.12
CA ARG A 97 -4.60 4.49 9.52
C ARG A 97 -4.22 5.83 10.16
N TYR A 98 -3.46 6.66 9.46
CA TYR A 98 -3.14 8.02 9.92
C TYR A 98 -4.40 8.87 10.12
N MET A 99 -5.34 8.80 9.18
CA MET A 99 -6.61 9.50 9.26
C MET A 99 -7.46 9.02 10.44
N GLN A 100 -7.50 7.71 10.68
CA GLN A 100 -8.18 7.13 11.83
C GLN A 100 -7.63 7.65 13.14
N LEU A 101 -6.30 7.70 13.29
CA LEU A 101 -5.65 8.10 14.53
C LEU A 101 -5.82 9.60 14.84
N ASN A 102 -5.78 10.44 13.82
CA ASN A 102 -5.72 11.89 13.99
C ASN A 102 -7.04 12.63 13.69
N TYR A 103 -7.93 12.00 12.92
CA TYR A 103 -9.14 12.65 12.41
C TYR A 103 -10.40 11.78 12.53
N PHE A 104 -10.44 10.85 13.49
CA PHE A 104 -11.50 9.86 13.65
C PHE A 104 -12.91 10.48 13.60
N ASN A 105 -13.16 11.53 14.37
CA ASN A 105 -14.47 12.19 14.41
C ASN A 105 -14.89 12.79 13.06
N LYS A 106 -13.94 13.33 12.29
CA LYS A 106 -14.21 13.82 10.93
C LYS A 106 -14.51 12.67 9.96
N MET A 107 -13.78 11.57 10.10
CA MET A 107 -14.03 10.38 9.30
C MET A 107 -15.41 9.79 9.62
N GLN A 108 -15.81 9.75 10.87
CA GLN A 108 -17.13 9.25 11.30
C GLN A 108 -18.29 10.06 10.71
N GLN A 109 -18.11 11.37 10.50
CA GLN A 109 -19.12 12.21 9.84
C GLN A 109 -19.34 11.80 8.37
N ILE A 110 -18.30 11.32 7.70
CA ILE A 110 -18.35 10.88 6.30
C ILE A 110 -18.70 9.39 6.20
N PHE A 111 -18.20 8.59 7.14
CA PHE A 111 -18.39 7.15 7.23
C PHE A 111 -19.07 6.79 8.56
N PRO A 112 -20.41 6.93 8.68
CA PRO A 112 -21.11 6.79 9.96
C PRO A 112 -20.96 5.40 10.62
N TYR A 113 -20.64 4.37 9.83
CA TYR A 113 -20.46 3.00 10.34
C TYR A 113 -19.03 2.73 10.82
N LEU A 114 -18.13 3.72 10.72
CA LEU A 114 -16.77 3.57 11.20
C LEU A 114 -16.73 3.47 12.72
N GLN A 115 -16.09 2.44 13.24
CA GLN A 115 -15.88 2.20 14.66
C GLN A 115 -14.38 2.31 15.00
N SER A 116 -14.09 2.64 16.26
CA SER A 116 -12.71 2.84 16.73
C SER A 116 -11.85 1.57 16.69
N ASN A 117 -12.50 0.39 16.76
CA ASN A 117 -11.84 -0.91 16.67
C ASN A 117 -11.68 -1.43 15.24
N HIS A 118 -12.14 -0.69 14.23
CA HIS A 118 -11.85 -1.06 12.84
C HIS A 118 -10.37 -0.83 12.53
N HIS A 119 -9.79 -1.75 11.79
CA HIS A 119 -8.42 -1.69 11.30
C HIS A 119 -8.42 -1.08 9.90
N LEU A 120 -8.12 0.21 9.79
CA LEU A 120 -8.06 0.90 8.50
C LEU A 120 -6.65 0.81 7.92
N MET A 121 -6.53 0.22 6.72
CA MET A 121 -5.25 -0.22 6.16
C MET A 121 -5.07 0.17 4.69
N SER A 122 -5.82 1.12 4.20
CA SER A 122 -5.71 1.60 2.81
C SER A 122 -4.71 2.73 2.72
N PHE A 123 -3.73 2.60 1.82
CA PHE A 123 -2.70 3.60 1.59
C PHE A 123 -2.62 3.97 0.11
N TRP A 124 -2.66 5.28 -0.19
CA TRP A 124 -2.69 5.80 -1.54
C TRP A 124 -1.60 6.83 -1.78
N ILE A 125 -0.95 6.71 -2.90
CA ILE A 125 0.02 7.70 -3.39
C ILE A 125 -0.27 8.06 -4.84
N GLU A 126 0.26 9.20 -5.27
CA GLU A 126 0.27 9.66 -6.66
C GLU A 126 1.71 9.89 -7.12
N ARG A 127 2.05 9.44 -8.31
CA ARG A 127 3.32 9.81 -8.95
C ARG A 127 3.25 11.23 -9.47
N ILE A 128 4.17 12.11 -9.00
CA ILE A 128 4.18 13.54 -9.33
C ILE A 128 5.39 13.97 -10.16
N LYS A 129 6.38 13.11 -10.32
CA LYS A 129 7.59 13.33 -11.16
C LYS A 129 8.03 12.06 -11.86
#